data_99b4ba4f54e7824f0feceacad65f37bc
#
_entry.id   99b4ba4f54e7824f0feceacad65f37bc
#
_cell.length_a   1.000
_cell.length_b   1.000
_cell.length_c   1.000
_cell.angle_alpha   90.00
_cell.angle_beta   90.00
_cell.angle_gamma   90.00
#
_symmetry.space_group_name_H-M   'P 1'
#
loop_
_entity.id
_entity.type
_entity.pdbx_description
1 polymer ?
#
loop_
_entity_poly.entity_id
_entity_poly.type
_entity_poly.pdbx_seq_one_letter_code
_entity_poly.pdbx_strand_id
1 'polypeptide(L)'
;MAYSKEQMAQRAAREIPAGVIVNLGIGLPTLVADYLPAGHAWLHSENGLLGMGPFPYEGEEDPQIINAGKQTVTVLPGGSTFDSAQSFAMIRGGHVDLAIMGAMQVGANGDLANWAVPGGKVMGIGGAMDLASGCRRLIAMMQHATKEGEAKLLAHCSYPLTAQGVVALVVTELGVFAPIGAAFRIVELAPGVTREQVAALTAAPLVDD
;
A
#
# COMPACT_ATOMS: atom_id res chain seq x y z
N MET A 1 2.99 13.62 18.26
CA MET A 1 2.96 14.25 16.91
C MET A 1 2.62 13.17 15.90
N ALA A 2 1.81 13.46 14.89
CA ALA A 2 1.50 12.52 13.82
C ALA A 2 2.79 12.01 13.13
N TYR A 3 2.76 10.82 12.54
CA TYR A 3 3.88 10.29 11.75
C TYR A 3 4.19 11.17 10.55
N SER A 4 5.47 11.36 10.24
CA SER A 4 5.90 11.84 8.93
C SER A 4 5.68 10.74 7.88
N LYS A 5 5.86 11.08 6.57
CA LYS A 5 5.80 10.08 5.49
C LYS A 5 6.83 8.97 5.67
N GLU A 6 8.03 9.34 6.07
CA GLU A 6 9.14 8.44 6.36
C GLU A 6 8.82 7.53 7.57
N GLN A 7 8.22 8.08 8.62
CA GLN A 7 7.79 7.29 9.78
C GLN A 7 6.64 6.33 9.45
N MET A 8 5.71 6.74 8.59
CA MET A 8 4.67 5.85 8.06
C MET A 8 5.30 4.70 7.26
N ALA A 9 6.26 4.99 6.38
CA ALA A 9 6.97 3.98 5.60
C ALA A 9 7.77 3.02 6.50
N GLN A 10 8.48 3.55 7.47
CA GLN A 10 9.21 2.76 8.46
C GLN A 10 8.27 1.87 9.30
N ARG A 11 7.08 2.40 9.67
CA ARG A 11 6.06 1.62 10.37
C ARG A 11 5.49 0.51 9.50
N ALA A 12 5.18 0.80 8.24
CA ALA A 12 4.68 -0.19 7.28
C ALA A 12 5.71 -1.28 6.97
N ALA A 13 7.00 -0.94 6.91
CA ALA A 13 8.08 -1.91 6.69
C ALA A 13 8.12 -3.01 7.77
N ARG A 14 7.71 -2.72 9.00
CA ARG A 14 7.63 -3.72 10.09
C ARG A 14 6.58 -4.81 9.85
N GLU A 15 5.63 -4.57 8.94
CA GLU A 15 4.58 -5.53 8.58
C GLU A 15 5.05 -6.55 7.53
N ILE A 16 6.25 -6.38 6.97
CA ILE A 16 6.81 -7.24 5.93
C ILE A 16 7.66 -8.33 6.58
N PRO A 17 7.25 -9.60 6.52
CA PRO A 17 8.08 -10.71 7.01
C PRO A 17 9.33 -10.91 6.12
N ALA A 18 10.34 -11.58 6.65
CA ALA A 18 11.51 -11.96 5.87
C ALA A 18 11.18 -13.03 4.81
N GLY A 19 11.78 -12.92 3.62
CA GLY A 19 11.71 -13.92 2.56
C GLY A 19 10.44 -13.88 1.71
N VAL A 20 9.50 -12.96 1.98
CA VAL A 20 8.25 -12.84 1.22
C VAL A 20 8.40 -12.04 -0.06
N ILE A 21 7.46 -12.22 -0.99
CA ILE A 21 7.32 -11.42 -2.20
C ILE A 21 6.35 -10.27 -1.93
N VAL A 22 6.82 -9.04 -2.15
CA VAL A 22 6.09 -7.80 -1.83
C VAL A 22 5.94 -6.92 -3.07
N ASN A 23 4.72 -6.44 -3.33
CA ASN A 23 4.49 -5.37 -4.29
C ASN A 23 4.27 -4.04 -3.54
N LEU A 24 4.98 -3.00 -3.95
CA LEU A 24 4.83 -1.65 -3.41
C LEU A 24 4.18 -0.75 -4.46
N GLY A 25 2.98 -0.27 -4.14
CA GLY A 25 2.24 0.67 -4.99
C GLY A 25 2.98 2.00 -5.18
N ILE A 26 2.65 2.68 -6.27
CA ILE A 26 3.26 3.97 -6.64
C ILE A 26 2.97 5.05 -5.58
N GLY A 27 3.93 5.92 -5.33
CA GLY A 27 3.84 7.06 -4.43
C GLY A 27 4.29 6.72 -3.01
N LEU A 28 3.48 7.03 -1.99
CA LEU A 28 3.88 6.85 -0.59
C LEU A 28 4.36 5.41 -0.25
N PRO A 29 3.74 4.33 -0.76
CA PRO A 29 4.21 2.97 -0.52
C PRO A 29 5.62 2.67 -1.02
N THR A 30 6.13 3.34 -2.05
CA THR A 30 7.48 3.09 -2.57
C THR A 30 8.57 3.40 -1.55
N LEU A 31 8.33 4.35 -0.64
CA LEU A 31 9.26 4.71 0.43
C LEU A 31 9.53 3.55 1.41
N VAL A 32 8.67 2.54 1.43
CA VAL A 32 8.83 1.38 2.34
C VAL A 32 10.10 0.59 2.00
N ALA A 33 10.50 0.55 0.73
CA ALA A 33 11.71 -0.13 0.28
C ALA A 33 12.97 0.39 0.99
N ASP A 34 13.04 1.69 1.29
CA ASP A 34 14.19 2.34 1.92
C ASP A 34 14.41 1.89 3.38
N TYR A 35 13.40 1.26 3.98
CA TYR A 35 13.41 0.79 5.38
C TYR A 35 13.51 -0.73 5.51
N LEU A 36 13.67 -1.45 4.40
CA LEU A 36 13.88 -2.90 4.42
C LEU A 36 15.38 -3.22 4.47
N PRO A 37 15.82 -4.11 5.36
CA PRO A 37 17.18 -4.62 5.31
C PRO A 37 17.47 -5.28 3.95
N ALA A 38 18.70 -5.19 3.48
CA ALA A 38 19.12 -5.84 2.23
C ALA A 38 18.77 -7.34 2.25
N GLY A 39 18.10 -7.82 1.21
CA GLY A 39 17.69 -9.22 1.11
C GLY A 39 16.55 -9.65 2.04
N HIS A 40 15.91 -8.70 2.74
CA HIS A 40 14.80 -9.00 3.65
C HIS A 40 13.58 -9.56 2.93
N ALA A 41 13.22 -8.98 1.77
CA ALA A 41 12.09 -9.39 0.96
C ALA A 41 12.41 -9.28 -0.53
N TRP A 42 11.65 -9.97 -1.37
CA TRP A 42 11.72 -9.87 -2.82
C TRP A 42 10.71 -8.84 -3.32
N LEU A 43 11.21 -7.69 -3.79
CA LEU A 43 10.33 -6.67 -4.35
C LEU A 43 9.90 -7.08 -5.77
N HIS A 44 8.60 -7.10 -5.97
CA HIS A 44 7.94 -7.37 -7.25
C HIS A 44 7.41 -6.06 -7.83
N SER A 45 7.58 -5.89 -9.14
CA SER A 45 6.93 -4.81 -9.89
C SER A 45 6.04 -5.42 -10.98
N GLU A 46 4.78 -5.00 -11.04
CA GLU A 46 3.75 -5.61 -11.89
C GLU A 46 4.02 -5.49 -13.40
N ASN A 47 4.89 -4.57 -13.81
CA ASN A 47 5.34 -4.48 -15.20
C ASN A 47 6.24 -5.65 -15.63
N GLY A 48 6.71 -6.49 -14.70
CA GLY A 48 7.42 -7.74 -15.01
C GLY A 48 8.83 -7.84 -14.41
N LEU A 49 9.00 -7.48 -13.14
CA LEU A 49 10.28 -7.58 -12.45
C LEU A 49 10.10 -8.20 -11.06
N LEU A 50 10.89 -9.20 -10.73
CA LEU A 50 11.05 -9.76 -9.39
C LEU A 50 12.50 -9.61 -8.95
N GLY A 51 12.71 -9.17 -7.72
CA GLY A 51 14.03 -8.83 -7.20
C GLY A 51 14.46 -7.43 -7.62
N MET A 52 13.54 -6.48 -7.62
CA MET A 52 13.82 -5.07 -7.83
C MET A 52 14.81 -4.59 -6.75
N GLY A 53 15.93 -4.04 -7.20
CA GLY A 53 16.98 -3.48 -6.36
C GLY A 53 16.87 -1.96 -6.21
N PRO A 54 17.89 -1.32 -5.64
CA PRO A 54 17.96 0.12 -5.47
C PRO A 54 18.04 0.86 -6.81
N PHE A 55 17.91 2.17 -6.77
CA PHE A 55 18.18 3.02 -7.92
C PHE A 55 19.65 2.89 -8.36
N PRO A 56 19.92 2.85 -9.68
CA PRO A 56 21.29 2.82 -10.20
C PRO A 56 22.03 4.12 -9.87
N TYR A 57 23.36 4.08 -9.89
CA TYR A 57 24.17 5.29 -9.85
C TYR A 57 24.06 6.05 -11.17
N GLU A 58 24.33 7.35 -11.13
CA GLU A 58 24.35 8.21 -12.32
C GLU A 58 25.29 7.63 -13.41
N GLY A 59 24.73 7.41 -14.60
CA GLY A 59 25.45 6.83 -15.75
C GLY A 59 25.42 5.28 -15.81
N GLU A 60 24.81 4.61 -14.86
CA GLU A 60 24.63 3.15 -14.82
C GLU A 60 23.16 2.73 -15.12
N GLU A 61 22.31 3.69 -15.50
CA GLU A 61 20.90 3.46 -15.73
C GLU A 61 20.66 2.60 -16.98
N ASP A 62 19.92 1.52 -16.83
CA ASP A 62 19.35 0.78 -17.96
C ASP A 62 17.90 1.26 -18.19
N PRO A 63 17.62 1.94 -19.32
CA PRO A 63 16.29 2.46 -19.59
C PRO A 63 15.24 1.36 -19.83
N GLN A 64 15.65 0.11 -19.99
CA GLN A 64 14.77 -1.03 -20.15
C GLN A 64 14.36 -1.64 -18.80
N ILE A 65 15.11 -1.36 -17.74
CA ILE A 65 14.84 -1.87 -16.39
C ILE A 65 14.20 -0.77 -15.53
N ILE A 66 12.88 -0.76 -15.53
CA ILE A 66 12.09 0.25 -14.82
C ILE A 66 11.08 -0.40 -13.86
N ASN A 67 10.76 0.32 -12.77
CA ASN A 67 9.64 -0.04 -11.90
C ASN A 67 8.30 0.42 -12.52
N ALA A 68 7.19 0.07 -11.86
CA ALA A 68 5.85 0.48 -12.28
C ALA A 68 5.65 2.01 -12.25
N GLY A 69 6.46 2.74 -11.47
CA GLY A 69 6.52 4.20 -11.44
C GLY A 69 7.33 4.82 -12.57
N LYS A 70 7.85 4.01 -13.51
CA LYS A 70 8.70 4.41 -14.65
C LYS A 70 10.06 4.98 -14.24
N GLN A 71 10.55 4.64 -13.07
CA GLN A 71 11.89 4.99 -12.62
C GLN A 71 12.82 3.82 -12.92
N THR A 72 14.04 4.11 -13.39
CA THR A 72 15.09 3.10 -13.57
C THR A 72 15.49 2.49 -12.23
N VAL A 73 15.62 1.19 -12.21
CA VAL A 73 16.00 0.41 -11.00
C VAL A 73 17.04 -0.63 -11.37
N THR A 74 17.70 -1.21 -10.39
CA THR A 74 18.59 -2.36 -10.60
C THR A 74 17.84 -3.67 -10.38
N VAL A 75 18.43 -4.78 -10.80
CA VAL A 75 17.96 -6.14 -10.52
C VAL A 75 18.94 -6.79 -9.56
N LEU A 76 18.44 -7.30 -8.44
CA LEU A 76 19.26 -8.01 -7.46
C LEU A 76 19.74 -9.36 -8.05
N PRO A 77 20.90 -9.88 -7.60
CA PRO A 77 21.32 -11.24 -7.93
C PRO A 77 20.24 -12.26 -7.60
N GLY A 78 19.86 -13.09 -8.57
CA GLY A 78 18.73 -14.02 -8.47
C GLY A 78 17.37 -13.44 -8.87
N GLY A 79 17.30 -12.13 -9.14
CA GLY A 79 16.11 -11.49 -9.70
C GLY A 79 15.87 -11.91 -11.15
N SER A 80 14.68 -11.64 -11.67
CA SER A 80 14.26 -12.00 -13.01
C SER A 80 13.30 -10.98 -13.61
N THR A 81 13.33 -10.88 -14.93
CA THR A 81 12.39 -10.12 -15.74
C THR A 81 11.50 -11.05 -16.53
N PHE A 82 10.25 -10.69 -16.74
CA PHE A 82 9.25 -11.47 -17.46
C PHE A 82 8.22 -10.52 -18.06
N ASP A 83 7.38 -11.03 -18.95
CA ASP A 83 6.33 -10.22 -19.55
C ASP A 83 5.19 -9.90 -18.55
N SER A 84 4.37 -8.93 -18.90
CA SER A 84 3.25 -8.50 -18.05
C SER A 84 2.19 -9.59 -17.87
N ALA A 85 1.99 -10.47 -18.85
CA ALA A 85 1.02 -11.56 -18.74
C ALA A 85 1.47 -12.56 -17.66
N GLN A 86 2.75 -12.92 -17.62
CA GLN A 86 3.32 -13.75 -16.58
C GLN A 86 3.26 -13.08 -15.21
N SER A 87 3.58 -11.77 -15.15
CA SER A 87 3.49 -11.00 -13.90
C SER A 87 2.08 -11.03 -13.32
N PHE A 88 1.06 -10.74 -14.12
CA PHE A 88 -0.32 -10.76 -13.65
C PHE A 88 -0.82 -12.19 -13.37
N ALA A 89 -0.32 -13.20 -14.05
CA ALA A 89 -0.59 -14.60 -13.68
C ALA A 89 -0.04 -14.95 -12.30
N MET A 90 1.15 -14.46 -11.95
CA MET A 90 1.73 -14.62 -10.60
C MET A 90 0.88 -13.92 -9.54
N ILE A 91 0.44 -12.68 -9.80
CA ILE A 91 -0.43 -11.93 -8.89
C ILE A 91 -1.74 -12.69 -8.66
N ARG A 92 -2.47 -13.02 -9.74
CA ARG A 92 -3.76 -13.74 -9.69
C ARG A 92 -3.64 -15.16 -9.12
N GLY A 93 -2.48 -15.77 -9.27
CA GLY A 93 -2.15 -17.08 -8.69
C GLY A 93 -1.84 -17.06 -7.19
N GLY A 94 -1.85 -15.88 -6.54
CA GLY A 94 -1.57 -15.74 -5.12
C GLY A 94 -0.08 -15.91 -4.78
N HIS A 95 0.81 -15.62 -5.72
CA HIS A 95 2.27 -15.72 -5.52
C HIS A 95 2.89 -14.40 -5.01
N VAL A 96 2.11 -13.34 -4.87
CA VAL A 96 2.51 -12.12 -4.16
C VAL A 96 1.97 -12.21 -2.74
N ASP A 97 2.87 -12.27 -1.76
CA ASP A 97 2.48 -12.48 -0.35
C ASP A 97 1.87 -11.23 0.27
N LEU A 98 2.40 -10.06 -0.07
CA LEU A 98 1.97 -8.79 0.49
C LEU A 98 1.94 -7.70 -0.60
N ALA A 99 0.88 -6.88 -0.59
CA ALA A 99 0.88 -5.63 -1.32
C ALA A 99 0.67 -4.45 -0.34
N ILE A 100 1.43 -3.37 -0.53
CA ILE A 100 1.19 -2.10 0.15
C ILE A 100 0.76 -1.09 -0.89
N MET A 101 -0.46 -0.57 -0.77
CA MET A 101 -1.07 0.28 -1.79
C MET A 101 -1.56 1.60 -1.22
N GLY A 102 -1.46 2.67 -2.03
CA GLY A 102 -2.15 3.92 -1.73
C GLY A 102 -3.66 3.75 -1.76
N ALA A 103 -4.38 4.50 -0.91
CA ALA A 103 -5.83 4.52 -0.88
C ALA A 103 -6.40 5.93 -0.84
N MET A 104 -7.58 6.10 -1.44
CA MET A 104 -8.41 7.30 -1.32
C MET A 104 -9.42 7.14 -0.18
N GLN A 105 -10.04 5.95 -0.08
CA GLN A 105 -10.92 5.56 1.02
C GLN A 105 -10.72 4.08 1.37
N VAL A 106 -10.92 3.75 2.64
CA VAL A 106 -11.01 2.37 3.12
C VAL A 106 -12.26 2.23 3.96
N GLY A 107 -13.05 1.19 3.68
CA GLY A 107 -14.23 0.82 4.47
C GLY A 107 -13.86 -0.02 5.69
N ALA A 108 -14.63 0.12 6.77
CA ALA A 108 -14.50 -0.72 7.96
C ALA A 108 -14.71 -2.21 7.68
N ASN A 109 -15.39 -2.54 6.58
CA ASN A 109 -15.58 -3.88 6.03
C ASN A 109 -14.39 -4.38 5.19
N GLY A 110 -13.29 -3.61 5.10
CA GLY A 110 -12.11 -3.96 4.31
C GLY A 110 -12.16 -3.58 2.84
N ASP A 111 -13.17 -2.84 2.40
CA ASP A 111 -13.25 -2.32 1.03
C ASP A 111 -12.15 -1.31 0.73
N LEU A 112 -11.63 -1.34 -0.50
CA LEU A 112 -10.62 -0.41 -1.00
C LEU A 112 -11.16 0.41 -2.16
N ALA A 113 -10.97 1.74 -2.12
CA ALA A 113 -11.16 2.64 -3.24
C ALA A 113 -9.91 3.49 -3.46
N ASN A 114 -9.29 3.41 -4.64
CA ASN A 114 -8.03 4.11 -4.91
C ASN A 114 -7.82 4.59 -6.35
N TRP A 115 -8.83 4.53 -7.23
CA TRP A 115 -8.63 4.83 -8.65
C TRP A 115 -9.47 5.97 -9.22
N ALA A 116 -10.61 6.31 -8.61
CA ALA A 116 -11.48 7.38 -9.10
C ALA A 116 -12.14 8.15 -7.95
N VAL A 117 -12.27 9.45 -8.14
CA VAL A 117 -13.08 10.35 -7.29
C VAL A 117 -14.32 10.73 -8.08
N PRO A 118 -15.55 10.51 -7.57
CA PRO A 118 -16.78 10.87 -8.26
C PRO A 118 -16.81 12.37 -8.64
N GLY A 119 -17.07 12.65 -9.91
CA GLY A 119 -17.06 14.03 -10.43
C GLY A 119 -15.69 14.70 -10.52
N GLY A 120 -14.62 13.97 -10.19
CA GLY A 120 -13.26 14.46 -10.15
C GLY A 120 -12.30 13.67 -11.06
N LYS A 121 -11.05 13.58 -10.62
CA LYS A 121 -9.98 12.93 -11.37
C LYS A 121 -10.14 11.40 -11.36
N VAL A 122 -10.06 10.78 -12.54
CA VAL A 122 -9.87 9.35 -12.71
C VAL A 122 -8.37 9.07 -12.88
N MET A 123 -7.79 8.32 -11.94
CA MET A 123 -6.36 7.99 -11.98
C MET A 123 -6.05 6.80 -12.91
N GLY A 124 -7.10 6.07 -13.32
CA GLY A 124 -6.96 4.79 -13.98
C GLY A 124 -6.72 3.65 -12.98
N ILE A 125 -7.25 2.48 -13.31
CA ILE A 125 -7.21 1.36 -12.37
C ILE A 125 -5.86 0.63 -12.40
N GLY A 126 -5.17 0.65 -13.55
CA GLY A 126 -3.91 -0.09 -13.74
C GLY A 126 -4.04 -1.53 -13.27
N GLY A 127 -3.00 -2.02 -12.56
CA GLY A 127 -2.97 -3.34 -11.94
C GLY A 127 -3.59 -3.41 -10.54
N ALA A 128 -4.23 -2.33 -10.06
CA ALA A 128 -4.64 -2.24 -8.66
C ALA A 128 -5.69 -3.28 -8.27
N MET A 129 -6.65 -3.61 -9.16
CA MET A 129 -7.66 -4.64 -8.88
C MET A 129 -7.06 -6.03 -8.76
N ASP A 130 -6.13 -6.37 -9.66
CA ASP A 130 -5.44 -7.66 -9.65
C ASP A 130 -4.58 -7.81 -8.40
N LEU A 131 -3.79 -6.78 -8.06
CA LEU A 131 -2.98 -6.75 -6.85
C LEU A 131 -3.83 -6.86 -5.59
N ALA A 132 -4.89 -6.06 -5.48
CA ALA A 132 -5.75 -6.03 -4.31
C ALA A 132 -6.48 -7.38 -4.09
N SER A 133 -6.88 -8.05 -5.17
CA SER A 133 -7.63 -9.32 -5.09
C SER A 133 -6.72 -10.55 -5.10
N GLY A 134 -5.50 -10.44 -5.64
CA GLY A 134 -4.60 -11.57 -5.85
C GLY A 134 -3.51 -11.72 -4.79
N CYS A 135 -3.11 -10.66 -4.09
CA CYS A 135 -2.13 -10.78 -3.01
C CYS A 135 -2.76 -11.47 -1.77
N ARG A 136 -1.92 -12.13 -0.97
CA ARG A 136 -2.39 -12.82 0.24
C ARG A 136 -2.73 -11.86 1.38
N ARG A 137 -2.09 -10.71 1.44
CA ARG A 137 -2.33 -9.68 2.43
C ARG A 137 -2.19 -8.29 1.79
N LEU A 138 -3.14 -7.40 2.06
CA LEU A 138 -3.14 -6.03 1.56
C LEU A 138 -3.06 -5.03 2.72
N ILE A 139 -2.12 -4.10 2.63
CA ILE A 139 -1.99 -2.96 3.55
C ILE A 139 -2.28 -1.69 2.76
N ALA A 140 -3.21 -0.88 3.23
CA ALA A 140 -3.43 0.45 2.70
C ALA A 140 -2.53 1.45 3.43
N MET A 141 -1.87 2.35 2.68
CA MET A 141 -1.00 3.40 3.23
C MET A 141 -1.45 4.76 2.68
N MET A 142 -1.97 5.64 3.55
CA MET A 142 -2.64 6.85 3.10
C MET A 142 -2.72 7.91 4.22
N GLN A 143 -3.05 9.16 3.86
CA GLN A 143 -3.45 10.16 4.86
C GLN A 143 -4.81 9.78 5.46
N HIS A 144 -4.99 10.04 6.76
CA HIS A 144 -6.21 9.66 7.50
C HIS A 144 -7.45 10.43 7.04
N ALA A 145 -7.26 11.69 6.70
CA ALA A 145 -8.31 12.57 6.19
C ALA A 145 -7.84 13.33 4.94
N THR A 146 -8.74 14.01 4.25
CA THR A 146 -8.42 14.95 3.19
C THR A 146 -7.81 16.23 3.78
N LYS A 147 -7.31 17.14 2.94
CA LYS A 147 -6.80 18.44 3.39
C LYS A 147 -7.89 19.31 4.00
N GLU A 148 -9.12 19.08 3.60
CA GLU A 148 -10.33 19.76 4.08
C GLU A 148 -10.87 19.13 5.37
N GLY A 149 -10.25 18.04 5.85
CA GLY A 149 -10.63 17.33 7.08
C GLY A 149 -11.71 16.25 6.88
N GLU A 150 -12.04 15.90 5.64
CA GLU A 150 -12.99 14.82 5.38
C GLU A 150 -12.36 13.46 5.68
N ALA A 151 -13.11 12.61 6.39
CA ALA A 151 -12.66 11.26 6.74
C ALA A 151 -12.43 10.38 5.51
N LYS A 152 -11.39 9.58 5.55
CA LYS A 152 -11.07 8.57 4.52
C LYS A 152 -11.18 7.14 5.04
N LEU A 153 -11.27 6.98 6.37
CA LEU A 153 -11.67 5.73 7.02
C LEU A 153 -13.18 5.84 7.30
N LEU A 154 -13.97 5.02 6.60
CA LEU A 154 -15.43 5.13 6.54
C LEU A 154 -16.07 3.80 6.97
N ALA A 155 -17.35 3.81 7.35
CA ALA A 155 -18.10 2.57 7.51
C ALA A 155 -18.16 1.78 6.19
N HIS A 156 -18.44 2.48 5.09
CA HIS A 156 -18.41 1.97 3.70
C HIS A 156 -17.81 3.02 2.78
N CYS A 157 -17.04 2.59 1.78
CA CYS A 157 -16.53 3.50 0.77
C CYS A 157 -17.67 4.12 -0.02
N SER A 158 -17.55 5.41 -0.32
CA SER A 158 -18.46 6.14 -1.22
C SER A 158 -17.92 6.27 -2.64
N TYR A 159 -16.61 6.03 -2.82
CA TYR A 159 -15.96 6.06 -4.12
C TYR A 159 -16.04 4.69 -4.81
N PRO A 160 -15.89 4.63 -6.14
CA PRO A 160 -15.83 3.37 -6.88
C PRO A 160 -14.76 2.43 -6.32
N LEU A 161 -15.18 1.21 -6.00
CA LEU A 161 -14.32 0.24 -5.36
C LEU A 161 -13.25 -0.29 -6.32
N THR A 162 -12.06 -0.52 -5.78
CA THR A 162 -10.98 -1.29 -6.40
C THR A 162 -11.16 -2.77 -6.09
N ALA A 163 -11.45 -3.10 -4.84
CA ALA A 163 -11.75 -4.47 -4.39
C ALA A 163 -12.55 -4.42 -3.07
N GLN A 164 -13.24 -5.52 -2.77
CA GLN A 164 -14.10 -5.66 -1.60
C GLN A 164 -13.48 -6.56 -0.53
N GLY A 165 -13.50 -6.12 0.73
CA GLY A 165 -13.11 -6.94 1.87
C GLY A 165 -11.64 -7.39 1.90
N VAL A 166 -10.73 -6.67 1.23
CA VAL A 166 -9.35 -7.12 1.00
C VAL A 166 -8.32 -6.43 1.92
N VAL A 167 -8.64 -5.27 2.47
CA VAL A 167 -7.70 -4.51 3.31
C VAL A 167 -7.58 -5.18 4.67
N ALA A 168 -6.39 -5.64 5.00
CA ALA A 168 -6.09 -6.22 6.30
C ALA A 168 -5.62 -5.18 7.33
N LEU A 169 -4.97 -4.11 6.86
CA LEU A 169 -4.39 -3.08 7.73
C LEU A 169 -4.34 -1.73 7.00
N VAL A 170 -4.50 -0.65 7.75
CA VAL A 170 -4.35 0.72 7.25
C VAL A 170 -3.29 1.43 8.07
N VAL A 171 -2.28 1.98 7.40
CA VAL A 171 -1.24 2.83 8.02
C VAL A 171 -1.51 4.27 7.60
N THR A 172 -1.72 5.14 8.57
CA THR A 172 -1.91 6.58 8.36
C THR A 172 -0.93 7.38 9.20
N GLU A 173 -0.89 8.70 9.03
CA GLU A 173 -0.09 9.58 9.88
C GLU A 173 -0.57 9.60 11.34
N LEU A 174 -1.81 9.17 11.61
CA LEU A 174 -2.36 9.14 12.96
C LEU A 174 -2.15 7.80 13.68
N GLY A 175 -1.82 6.73 12.94
CA GLY A 175 -1.64 5.40 13.52
C GLY A 175 -1.90 4.27 12.55
N VAL A 176 -2.11 3.08 13.12
CA VAL A 176 -2.37 1.83 12.41
C VAL A 176 -3.73 1.28 12.83
N PHE A 177 -4.53 0.89 11.84
CA PHE A 177 -5.92 0.50 12.03
C PHE A 177 -6.21 -0.79 11.27
N ALA A 178 -6.99 -1.69 11.86
CA ALA A 178 -7.46 -2.92 11.21
C ALA A 178 -8.98 -2.84 10.96
N PRO A 179 -9.44 -2.96 9.70
CA PRO A 179 -10.87 -3.17 9.42
C PRO A 179 -11.33 -4.49 10.04
N ILE A 180 -12.46 -4.48 10.76
CA ILE A 180 -13.02 -5.67 11.42
C ILE A 180 -14.50 -5.91 11.09
N GLY A 181 -14.94 -5.44 9.94
CA GLY A 181 -16.31 -5.60 9.45
C GLY A 181 -17.17 -4.35 9.66
N ALA A 182 -17.47 -3.98 10.90
CA ALA A 182 -18.33 -2.84 11.20
C ALA A 182 -17.59 -1.65 11.86
N ALA A 183 -16.31 -1.83 12.18
CA ALA A 183 -15.48 -0.86 12.88
C ALA A 183 -14.03 -0.95 12.43
N PHE A 184 -13.23 0.03 12.80
CA PHE A 184 -11.78 -0.09 12.79
C PHE A 184 -11.25 -0.36 14.18
N ARG A 185 -10.43 -1.39 14.33
CA ARG A 185 -9.65 -1.61 15.55
C ARG A 185 -8.40 -0.74 15.50
N ILE A 186 -8.15 -0.01 16.58
CA ILE A 186 -6.91 0.75 16.75
C ILE A 186 -5.82 -0.25 17.15
N VAL A 187 -4.87 -0.48 16.25
CA VAL A 187 -3.72 -1.37 16.50
C VAL A 187 -2.61 -0.58 17.19
N GLU A 188 -2.41 0.67 16.76
CA GLU A 188 -1.35 1.54 17.27
C GLU A 188 -1.70 2.99 16.98
N LEU A 189 -1.49 3.88 17.92
CA LEU A 189 -1.54 5.33 17.69
C LEU A 189 -0.14 5.89 17.48
N ALA A 190 -0.01 6.87 16.61
CA ALA A 190 1.23 7.61 16.44
C ALA A 190 1.60 8.35 17.75
N PRO A 191 2.90 8.54 18.05
CA PRO A 191 3.33 9.21 19.28
C PRO A 191 2.64 10.56 19.51
N GLY A 192 1.94 10.71 20.62
CA GLY A 192 1.24 11.93 21.01
C GLY A 192 -0.07 12.20 20.26
N VAL A 193 -0.55 11.25 19.48
CA VAL A 193 -1.92 11.24 18.91
C VAL A 193 -2.86 10.59 19.93
N THR A 194 -4.03 11.21 20.15
CA THR A 194 -5.04 10.67 21.07
C THR A 194 -6.18 9.99 20.30
N ARG A 195 -6.89 9.10 20.97
CA ARG A 195 -8.06 8.41 20.43
C ARG A 195 -9.14 9.40 19.95
N GLU A 196 -9.34 10.48 20.70
CA GLU A 196 -10.31 11.53 20.38
C GLU A 196 -9.96 12.25 19.08
N GLN A 197 -8.68 12.51 18.84
CA GLN A 197 -8.20 13.11 17.60
C GLN A 197 -8.49 12.17 16.39
N VAL A 198 -8.23 10.88 16.55
CA VAL A 198 -8.54 9.89 15.50
C VAL A 198 -10.05 9.79 15.30
N ALA A 199 -10.84 9.73 16.37
CA ALA A 199 -12.29 9.63 16.29
C ALA A 199 -12.93 10.83 15.58
N ALA A 200 -12.39 12.02 15.76
CA ALA A 200 -12.87 13.23 15.08
C ALA A 200 -12.66 13.21 13.55
N LEU A 201 -11.72 12.38 13.05
CA LEU A 201 -11.34 12.28 11.65
C LEU A 201 -11.72 10.93 11.01
N THR A 202 -12.46 10.08 11.74
CA THR A 202 -12.90 8.75 11.27
C THR A 202 -14.43 8.72 11.21
N ALA A 203 -14.98 8.32 10.05
CA ALA A 203 -16.43 8.19 9.86
C ALA A 203 -16.87 6.71 9.94
N ALA A 204 -16.36 6.00 10.94
CA ALA A 204 -16.73 4.65 11.31
C ALA A 204 -16.49 4.45 12.83
N PRO A 205 -17.13 3.47 13.47
CA PRO A 205 -16.83 3.13 14.85
C PRO A 205 -15.34 2.73 15.01
N LEU A 206 -14.77 3.11 16.15
CA LEU A 206 -13.43 2.72 16.58
C LEU A 206 -13.52 1.83 17.81
N VAL A 207 -12.76 0.74 17.83
CA VAL A 207 -12.59 -0.13 19.00
C VAL A 207 -11.11 -0.23 19.35
N ASP A 208 -10.82 -0.37 20.60
CA ASP A 208 -9.47 -0.60 21.11
C ASP A 208 -9.12 -2.09 20.99
N ASP A 209 -7.82 -2.43 21.05
CA ASP A 209 -7.32 -3.81 20.96
C ASP A 209 -7.65 -4.62 22.21
#